data_e26bd919d1733222b16c9aebcd535ce3
#
_entry.id   e26bd919d1733222b16c9aebcd535ce3
#
_cell.length_a   1.000
_cell.length_b   1.000
_cell.length_c   1.000
_cell.angle_alpha   90.00
_cell.angle_beta   90.00
_cell.angle_gamma   90.00
#
_symmetry.space_group_name_H-M   'P 1'
#
loop_
_entity.id
_entity.type
_entity.pdbx_description
1 polymer ?
#
loop_
_entity_poly.entity_id
_entity_poly.type
_entity_poly.pdbx_seq_one_letter_code
_entity_poly.pdbx_strand_id
1 'polypeptide(L)'
;LRIDLITNVSHDLKTPLTSMVGYMELMRKEELNDTVRDYLDVITDKAAKLKEMIESLFSLAKASSGNVEFHMETLELNRLVEQIYGDMEDKIADSGLEIVTSLTEQDTGLVSDNMYLYRICQNLLENALKYSAKGTRVFVKTFYRSGIMGDQLCLEVTNTAGYPMDFQKEDIIERFARADQSRTTEGNGLGLAIVSTYASALGGAFDIDIDCDQFKAKVTFPITEKEETETCEEDGLS
;
A
#
# COMPACT_ATOMS: atom_id res chain seq x y z
N LEU A 1 27.21 -2.24 3.32
CA LEU A 1 27.64 -2.32 1.90
C LEU A 1 26.47 -2.42 0.90
N ARG A 2 25.46 -3.27 1.11
CA ARG A 2 24.30 -3.35 0.17
C ARG A 2 23.37 -2.14 0.27
N ILE A 3 23.16 -1.61 1.45
CA ILE A 3 22.24 -0.50 1.74
C ILE A 3 22.80 0.83 1.24
N ASP A 4 24.06 1.08 1.52
CA ASP A 4 24.75 2.30 1.04
C ASP A 4 24.71 2.39 -0.48
N LEU A 5 24.84 1.25 -1.17
CA LEU A 5 24.75 1.18 -2.63
C LEU A 5 23.34 1.55 -3.12
N ILE A 6 22.28 1.03 -2.50
CA ILE A 6 20.89 1.31 -2.88
C ILE A 6 20.54 2.76 -2.59
N THR A 7 20.98 3.30 -1.45
CA THR A 7 20.78 4.72 -1.09
C THR A 7 21.44 5.67 -2.08
N ASN A 8 22.69 5.40 -2.42
CA ASN A 8 23.46 6.22 -3.36
C ASN A 8 22.87 6.14 -4.77
N VAL A 9 22.55 4.93 -5.25
CA VAL A 9 21.94 4.73 -6.58
C VAL A 9 20.58 5.45 -6.68
N SER A 10 19.77 5.43 -5.64
CA SER A 10 18.46 6.11 -5.66
C SER A 10 18.62 7.62 -5.71
N HIS A 11 19.57 8.19 -4.95
CA HIS A 11 19.87 9.62 -5.02
C HIS A 11 20.37 10.01 -6.41
N ASP A 12 21.26 9.18 -6.98
CA ASP A 12 21.86 9.41 -8.30
C ASP A 12 20.84 9.27 -9.45
N LEU A 13 19.78 8.46 -9.25
CA LEU A 13 18.64 8.37 -10.19
C LEU A 13 17.61 9.50 -9.99
N LYS A 14 17.38 9.95 -8.77
CA LYS A 14 16.41 11.00 -8.45
C LYS A 14 16.84 12.36 -9.03
N THR A 15 18.13 12.67 -9.00
CA THR A 15 18.68 13.95 -9.46
C THR A 15 18.42 14.21 -10.95
N PRO A 16 18.83 13.32 -11.89
CA PRO A 16 18.56 13.55 -13.32
C PRO A 16 17.07 13.53 -13.65
N LEU A 17 16.29 12.70 -12.95
CA LEU A 17 14.86 12.63 -13.18
C LEU A 17 14.14 13.92 -12.74
N THR A 18 14.51 14.52 -11.60
CA THR A 18 14.00 15.81 -11.16
C THR A 18 14.34 16.91 -12.17
N SER A 19 15.54 16.87 -12.74
CA SER A 19 15.94 17.81 -13.78
C SER A 19 15.11 17.65 -15.06
N MET A 20 14.84 16.40 -15.49
CA MET A 20 13.97 16.13 -16.65
C MET A 20 12.57 16.65 -16.44
N VAL A 21 11.96 16.40 -15.25
CA VAL A 21 10.63 16.93 -14.92
C VAL A 21 10.63 18.46 -14.94
N GLY A 22 11.65 19.11 -14.37
CA GLY A 22 11.78 20.55 -14.40
C GLY A 22 11.87 21.14 -15.82
N TYR A 23 12.60 20.49 -16.73
CA TYR A 23 12.63 20.93 -18.15
C TYR A 23 11.28 20.72 -18.84
N MET A 24 10.55 19.65 -18.56
CA MET A 24 9.22 19.43 -19.11
C MET A 24 8.23 20.50 -18.61
N GLU A 25 8.31 20.91 -17.36
CA GLU A 25 7.53 22.03 -16.81
C GLU A 25 7.86 23.37 -17.47
N LEU A 26 9.14 23.61 -17.79
CA LEU A 26 9.54 24.80 -18.54
C LEU A 26 9.01 24.76 -19.98
N MET A 27 9.12 23.61 -20.66
CA MET A 27 8.58 23.44 -22.02
C MET A 27 7.07 23.67 -22.09
N ARG A 28 6.30 23.32 -21.05
CA ARG A 28 4.85 23.59 -20.98
C ARG A 28 4.50 25.07 -20.99
N LYS A 29 5.42 25.94 -20.62
CA LYS A 29 5.24 27.41 -20.61
C LYS A 29 5.50 28.05 -21.96
N GLU A 30 6.10 27.32 -22.89
CA GLU A 30 6.38 27.80 -24.25
C GLU A 30 5.16 27.61 -25.17
N GLU A 31 5.14 28.34 -26.27
CA GLU A 31 4.14 28.15 -27.33
C GLU A 31 4.44 26.86 -28.11
N LEU A 32 3.73 25.80 -27.74
CA LEU A 32 3.84 24.47 -28.36
C LEU A 32 2.67 24.23 -29.31
N ASN A 33 2.94 23.59 -30.45
CA ASN A 33 1.85 23.03 -31.26
C ASN A 33 1.18 21.85 -30.54
N ASP A 34 -0.04 21.49 -30.89
CA ASP A 34 -0.85 20.49 -30.19
C ASP A 34 -0.16 19.13 -30.14
N THR A 35 0.48 18.69 -31.21
CA THR A 35 1.19 17.40 -31.27
C THR A 35 2.37 17.36 -30.29
N VAL A 36 3.14 18.44 -30.16
CA VAL A 36 4.27 18.52 -29.22
C VAL A 36 3.75 18.57 -27.79
N ARG A 37 2.62 19.24 -27.55
CA ARG A 37 1.97 19.28 -26.25
C ARG A 37 1.53 17.88 -25.81
N ASP A 38 0.89 17.11 -26.71
CA ASP A 38 0.47 15.73 -26.44
C ASP A 38 1.68 14.84 -26.11
N TYR A 39 2.79 14.97 -26.84
CA TYR A 39 4.02 14.22 -26.52
C TYR A 39 4.59 14.62 -25.17
N LEU A 40 4.59 15.90 -24.84
CA LEU A 40 5.08 16.39 -23.56
C LEU A 40 4.25 15.88 -22.40
N ASP A 41 2.93 15.80 -22.55
CA ASP A 41 2.04 15.24 -21.53
C ASP A 41 2.34 13.75 -21.31
N VAL A 42 2.47 12.97 -22.38
CA VAL A 42 2.85 11.54 -22.28
C VAL A 42 4.20 11.35 -21.60
N ILE A 43 5.22 12.16 -21.96
CA ILE A 43 6.56 12.04 -21.36
C ILE A 43 6.50 12.45 -19.88
N THR A 44 5.75 13.48 -19.52
CA THR A 44 5.59 13.92 -18.12
C THR A 44 4.96 12.83 -17.27
N ASP A 45 3.90 12.18 -17.75
CA ASP A 45 3.25 11.07 -17.07
C ASP A 45 4.20 9.87 -16.88
N LYS A 46 4.98 9.54 -17.92
CA LYS A 46 5.97 8.45 -17.82
C LYS A 46 7.10 8.78 -16.84
N ALA A 47 7.56 10.03 -16.81
CA ALA A 47 8.56 10.49 -15.86
C ALA A 47 8.05 10.47 -14.41
N ALA A 48 6.79 10.89 -14.18
CA ALA A 48 6.14 10.81 -12.88
C ALA A 48 6.04 9.35 -12.39
N LYS A 49 5.59 8.43 -13.25
CA LYS A 49 5.53 6.99 -12.94
C LYS A 49 6.91 6.41 -12.62
N LEU A 50 7.96 6.80 -13.38
CA LEU A 50 9.33 6.36 -13.10
C LEU A 50 9.84 6.87 -11.74
N LYS A 51 9.53 8.11 -11.40
CA LYS A 51 9.84 8.69 -10.08
C LYS A 51 9.22 7.89 -8.95
N GLU A 52 7.92 7.58 -9.04
CA GLU A 52 7.21 6.77 -8.06
C GLU A 52 7.82 5.36 -7.93
N MET A 53 8.22 4.74 -9.05
CA MET A 53 8.89 3.44 -9.02
C MET A 53 10.21 3.47 -8.27
N ILE A 54 11.04 4.46 -8.54
CA ILE A 54 12.35 4.63 -7.87
C ILE A 54 12.14 4.86 -6.37
N GLU A 55 11.20 5.72 -5.99
CA GLU A 55 10.86 6.00 -4.59
C GLU A 55 10.32 4.75 -3.87
N SER A 56 9.46 3.98 -4.52
CA SER A 56 8.92 2.74 -3.99
C SER A 56 9.98 1.67 -3.81
N LEU A 57 10.84 1.48 -4.81
CA LEU A 57 11.95 0.51 -4.73
C LEU A 57 12.91 0.85 -3.59
N PHE A 58 13.21 2.14 -3.42
CA PHE A 58 14.07 2.62 -2.35
C PHE A 58 13.46 2.40 -0.97
N SER A 59 12.18 2.73 -0.81
CA SER A 59 11.43 2.52 0.43
C SER A 59 11.35 1.04 0.81
N LEU A 60 11.15 0.16 -0.19
CA LEU A 60 11.20 -1.29 -0.01
C LEU A 60 12.56 -1.78 0.48
N ALA A 61 13.62 -1.32 -0.16
CA ALA A 61 14.99 -1.70 0.19
C ALA A 61 15.34 -1.24 1.62
N LYS A 62 14.93 -0.04 2.01
CA LYS A 62 15.12 0.52 3.34
C LYS A 62 14.33 -0.29 4.39
N ALA A 63 13.06 -0.58 4.15
CA ALA A 63 12.22 -1.36 5.06
C ALA A 63 12.72 -2.81 5.21
N SER A 64 13.13 -3.43 4.10
CA SER A 64 13.69 -4.79 4.09
C SER A 64 15.03 -4.92 4.83
N SER A 65 15.75 -3.83 4.98
CA SER A 65 17.06 -3.82 5.65
C SER A 65 17.00 -3.67 7.17
N GLY A 66 15.82 -3.42 7.73
CA GLY A 66 15.63 -3.16 9.16
C GLY A 66 16.16 -1.80 9.64
N ASN A 67 16.59 -0.92 8.72
CA ASN A 67 17.16 0.40 9.05
C ASN A 67 16.11 1.54 8.97
N VAL A 68 14.87 1.22 9.26
CA VAL A 68 13.78 2.19 9.34
C VAL A 68 13.56 2.54 10.80
N GLU A 69 13.61 3.80 11.12
CA GLU A 69 13.08 4.33 12.38
C GLU A 69 11.58 4.53 12.18
N PHE A 70 10.77 3.71 12.86
CA PHE A 70 9.32 3.82 12.83
C PHE A 70 8.86 4.80 13.91
N HIS A 71 7.93 5.67 13.54
CA HIS A 71 7.21 6.53 14.46
C HIS A 71 5.95 5.81 14.95
N MET A 72 6.14 4.96 15.96
CA MET A 72 5.05 4.14 16.52
C MET A 72 4.11 5.01 17.36
N GLU A 73 2.84 5.01 16.99
CA GLU A 73 1.77 5.73 17.70
C GLU A 73 0.50 4.86 17.76
N THR A 74 -0.42 5.20 18.64
CA THR A 74 -1.72 4.51 18.70
C THR A 74 -2.61 5.05 17.59
N LEU A 75 -3.06 4.16 16.71
CA LEU A 75 -3.88 4.45 15.55
C LEU A 75 -5.14 3.58 15.58
N GLU A 76 -6.21 4.06 14.96
CA GLU A 76 -7.40 3.27 14.70
C GLU A 76 -7.48 2.86 13.23
N LEU A 77 -7.44 1.55 12.97
CA LEU A 77 -7.41 1.03 11.61
C LEU A 77 -8.65 1.43 10.80
N ASN A 78 -9.84 1.38 11.42
CA ASN A 78 -11.08 1.77 10.74
C ASN A 78 -11.05 3.24 10.30
N ARG A 79 -10.57 4.15 11.13
CA ARG A 79 -10.42 5.57 10.78
C ARG A 79 -9.44 5.78 9.62
N LEU A 80 -8.36 5.02 9.61
CA LEU A 80 -7.39 5.07 8.53
C LEU A 80 -7.99 4.59 7.20
N VAL A 81 -8.78 3.52 7.23
CA VAL A 81 -9.51 3.03 6.05
C VAL A 81 -10.49 4.08 5.53
N GLU A 82 -11.26 4.74 6.42
CA GLU A 82 -12.18 5.82 6.05
C GLU A 82 -11.46 7.03 5.44
N GLN A 83 -10.31 7.41 6.01
CA GLN A 83 -9.47 8.48 5.45
C GLN A 83 -9.03 8.16 4.03
N ILE A 84 -8.57 6.93 3.77
CA ILE A 84 -8.12 6.50 2.44
C ILE A 84 -9.27 6.54 1.42
N TYR A 85 -10.49 6.22 1.82
CA TYR A 85 -11.65 6.38 0.95
C TYR A 85 -11.86 7.84 0.54
N GLY A 86 -11.74 8.78 1.48
CA GLY A 86 -11.80 10.21 1.18
C GLY A 86 -10.69 10.64 0.22
N ASP A 87 -9.46 10.22 0.48
CA ASP A 87 -8.29 10.57 -0.35
C ASP A 87 -8.32 9.95 -1.76
N MET A 88 -9.09 8.87 -1.93
CA MET A 88 -9.20 8.14 -3.21
C MET A 88 -10.59 8.27 -3.87
N GLU A 89 -11.46 9.16 -3.41
CA GLU A 89 -12.84 9.32 -3.88
C GLU A 89 -12.93 9.44 -5.40
N ASP A 90 -12.13 10.31 -6.00
CA ASP A 90 -12.10 10.51 -7.46
C ASP A 90 -11.67 9.23 -8.20
N LYS A 91 -10.63 8.54 -7.72
CA LYS A 91 -10.17 7.28 -8.33
C LYS A 91 -11.22 6.18 -8.23
N ILE A 92 -11.92 6.11 -7.11
CA ILE A 92 -13.01 5.14 -6.90
C ILE A 92 -14.16 5.44 -7.87
N ALA A 93 -14.58 6.70 -7.97
CA ALA A 93 -15.63 7.12 -8.89
C ALA A 93 -15.28 6.81 -10.35
N ASP A 94 -14.07 7.13 -10.78
CA ASP A 94 -13.58 6.89 -12.15
C ASP A 94 -13.47 5.41 -12.49
N SER A 95 -13.25 4.54 -11.49
CA SER A 95 -13.13 3.08 -11.69
C SER A 95 -14.46 2.44 -12.10
N GLY A 96 -15.60 3.04 -11.76
CA GLY A 96 -16.93 2.45 -11.94
C GLY A 96 -17.19 1.21 -11.09
N LEU A 97 -16.40 1.00 -10.03
CA LEU A 97 -16.54 -0.09 -9.07
C LEU A 97 -17.34 0.37 -7.85
N GLU A 98 -18.08 -0.55 -7.25
CA GLU A 98 -18.75 -0.33 -5.97
C GLU A 98 -17.88 -0.83 -4.82
N ILE A 99 -17.54 0.04 -3.88
CA ILE A 99 -16.83 -0.35 -2.65
C ILE A 99 -17.84 -0.72 -1.58
N VAL A 100 -17.76 -1.94 -1.07
CA VAL A 100 -18.61 -2.44 0.02
C VAL A 100 -17.75 -2.62 1.27
N THR A 101 -18.05 -1.86 2.31
CA THR A 101 -17.31 -1.91 3.58
C THR A 101 -18.05 -2.76 4.60
N SER A 102 -17.31 -3.54 5.37
CA SER A 102 -17.78 -4.29 6.53
C SER A 102 -16.73 -4.16 7.65
N LEU A 103 -16.71 -2.98 8.26
CA LEU A 103 -15.76 -2.68 9.33
C LEU A 103 -16.32 -3.21 10.66
N THR A 104 -15.47 -3.81 11.50
CA THR A 104 -15.86 -4.28 12.83
C THR A 104 -16.25 -3.11 13.73
N GLU A 105 -17.24 -3.32 14.60
CA GLU A 105 -17.64 -2.34 15.62
C GLU A 105 -16.74 -2.37 16.86
N GLN A 106 -15.84 -3.37 16.95
CA GLN A 106 -14.90 -3.47 18.06
C GLN A 106 -13.80 -2.41 17.93
N ASP A 107 -13.11 -2.10 19.04
CA ASP A 107 -11.96 -1.20 19.06
C ASP A 107 -10.89 -1.67 18.07
N THR A 108 -10.52 -0.85 17.10
CA THR A 108 -9.48 -1.17 16.09
C THR A 108 -8.17 -0.46 16.36
N GLY A 109 -7.94 -0.08 17.61
CA GLY A 109 -6.71 0.54 18.08
C GLY A 109 -5.53 -0.42 17.96
N LEU A 110 -4.45 0.02 17.33
CA LEU A 110 -3.18 -0.69 17.26
C LEU A 110 -2.02 0.30 17.36
N VAL A 111 -0.87 -0.17 17.85
CA VAL A 111 0.37 0.60 17.85
C VAL A 111 1.10 0.35 16.54
N SER A 112 1.24 1.38 15.72
CA SER A 112 1.84 1.27 14.40
C SER A 112 2.40 2.61 13.92
N ASP A 113 3.06 2.62 12.78
CA ASP A 113 3.48 3.83 12.08
C ASP A 113 2.42 4.22 11.05
N ASN A 114 1.87 5.43 11.20
CA ASN A 114 0.78 5.94 10.37
C ASN A 114 1.12 5.93 8.88
N MET A 115 2.32 6.40 8.52
CA MET A 115 2.72 6.51 7.12
C MET A 115 2.82 5.12 6.44
N TYR A 116 3.40 4.15 7.13
CA TYR A 116 3.57 2.80 6.58
C TYR A 116 2.24 2.04 6.54
N LEU A 117 1.41 2.18 7.59
CA LEU A 117 0.09 1.56 7.61
C LEU A 117 -0.84 2.15 6.54
N TYR A 118 -0.83 3.49 6.37
CA TYR A 118 -1.53 4.16 5.29
C TYR A 118 -1.13 3.61 3.91
N ARG A 119 0.17 3.46 3.67
CA ARG A 119 0.71 2.92 2.42
C ARG A 119 0.27 1.48 2.16
N ILE A 120 0.19 0.64 3.19
CA ILE A 120 -0.35 -0.73 3.10
C ILE A 120 -1.80 -0.66 2.60
N CYS A 121 -2.66 0.06 3.29
CA CYS A 121 -4.08 0.15 2.97
C CYS A 121 -4.32 0.76 1.58
N GLN A 122 -3.61 1.84 1.24
CA GLN A 122 -3.66 2.46 -0.08
C GLN A 122 -3.28 1.48 -1.19
N ASN A 123 -2.16 0.74 -1.05
CA ASN A 123 -1.73 -0.22 -2.07
C ASN A 123 -2.71 -1.37 -2.24
N LEU A 124 -3.34 -1.84 -1.16
CA LEU A 124 -4.38 -2.87 -1.23
C LEU A 124 -5.59 -2.38 -2.03
N LEU A 125 -6.07 -1.17 -1.76
CA LEU A 125 -7.22 -0.59 -2.45
C LEU A 125 -6.88 -0.25 -3.91
N GLU A 126 -5.73 0.37 -4.19
CA GLU A 126 -5.29 0.66 -5.56
C GLU A 126 -5.14 -0.62 -6.39
N ASN A 127 -4.62 -1.70 -5.80
CA ASN A 127 -4.54 -3.00 -6.44
C ASN A 127 -5.92 -3.54 -6.80
N ALA A 128 -6.87 -3.48 -5.87
CA ALA A 128 -8.24 -3.90 -6.11
C ALA A 128 -8.92 -3.07 -7.22
N LEU A 129 -8.82 -1.73 -7.18
CA LEU A 129 -9.39 -0.86 -8.20
C LEU A 129 -8.83 -1.16 -9.61
N LYS A 130 -7.54 -1.45 -9.67
CA LYS A 130 -6.82 -1.66 -10.93
C LYS A 130 -7.14 -2.99 -11.59
N TYR A 131 -7.27 -4.06 -10.81
CA TYR A 131 -7.36 -5.43 -11.32
C TYR A 131 -8.76 -6.02 -11.28
N SER A 132 -9.74 -5.28 -10.78
CA SER A 132 -11.15 -5.72 -10.79
C SER A 132 -11.76 -5.72 -12.17
N ALA A 133 -12.64 -6.66 -12.41
CA ALA A 133 -13.55 -6.63 -13.56
C ALA A 133 -14.49 -5.43 -13.45
N LYS A 134 -14.74 -4.74 -14.56
CA LYS A 134 -15.64 -3.58 -14.60
C LYS A 134 -17.05 -3.92 -14.11
N GLY A 135 -17.63 -3.03 -13.33
CA GLY A 135 -19.01 -3.20 -12.82
C GLY A 135 -19.13 -4.24 -11.71
N THR A 136 -18.01 -4.70 -11.14
CA THR A 136 -18.02 -5.59 -9.96
C THR A 136 -17.86 -4.77 -8.68
N ARG A 137 -17.83 -5.49 -7.55
CA ARG A 137 -17.68 -4.90 -6.22
C ARG A 137 -16.32 -5.23 -5.62
N VAL A 138 -15.79 -4.28 -4.86
CA VAL A 138 -14.62 -4.48 -3.99
C VAL A 138 -15.11 -4.50 -2.55
N PHE A 139 -14.77 -5.55 -1.81
CA PHE A 139 -15.14 -5.70 -0.41
C PHE A 139 -13.94 -5.36 0.47
N VAL A 140 -14.14 -4.48 1.43
CA VAL A 140 -13.12 -4.12 2.43
C VAL A 140 -13.66 -4.43 3.81
N LYS A 141 -12.95 -5.28 4.53
CA LYS A 141 -13.38 -5.78 5.84
C LYS A 141 -12.29 -5.59 6.87
N THR A 142 -12.69 -5.19 8.07
CA THR A 142 -11.86 -5.32 9.27
C THR A 142 -12.53 -6.28 10.24
N PHE A 143 -11.75 -7.16 10.84
CA PHE A 143 -12.26 -8.16 11.77
C PHE A 143 -11.14 -8.68 12.67
N TYR A 144 -11.56 -9.26 13.79
CA TYR A 144 -10.66 -9.96 14.69
C TYR A 144 -10.55 -11.43 14.34
N ARG A 145 -9.35 -11.97 14.47
CA ARG A 145 -9.07 -13.39 14.36
C ARG A 145 -8.29 -13.84 15.57
N SER A 146 -8.79 -14.86 16.26
CA SER A 146 -8.01 -15.52 17.30
C SER A 146 -6.94 -16.41 16.69
N GLY A 147 -5.68 -16.16 17.03
CA GLY A 147 -4.52 -16.91 16.58
C GLY A 147 -3.82 -17.64 17.74
N ILE A 148 -2.85 -18.47 17.41
CA ILE A 148 -2.04 -19.21 18.41
C ILE A 148 -1.25 -18.25 19.33
N MET A 149 -0.93 -17.05 18.83
CA MET A 149 -0.14 -16.02 19.53
C MET A 149 -1.01 -14.84 20.04
N GLY A 150 -2.31 -15.06 20.25
CA GLY A 150 -3.25 -14.02 20.67
C GLY A 150 -4.17 -13.55 19.55
N ASP A 151 -5.00 -12.56 19.88
CA ASP A 151 -5.94 -11.98 18.95
C ASP A 151 -5.19 -11.07 17.94
N GLN A 152 -5.66 -11.11 16.71
CA GLN A 152 -5.09 -10.36 15.59
C GLN A 152 -6.18 -9.48 14.97
N LEU A 153 -5.86 -8.23 14.70
CA LEU A 153 -6.69 -7.35 13.88
C LEU A 153 -6.34 -7.56 12.41
N CYS A 154 -7.35 -7.81 11.59
CA CYS A 154 -7.21 -8.11 10.17
C CYS A 154 -7.86 -7.00 9.35
N LEU A 155 -7.19 -6.61 8.25
CA LEU A 155 -7.78 -5.89 7.12
C LEU A 155 -7.74 -6.79 5.90
N GLU A 156 -8.87 -7.03 5.28
CA GLU A 156 -9.02 -7.84 4.08
C GLU A 156 -9.68 -7.03 2.97
N VAL A 157 -9.05 -7.03 1.80
CA VAL A 157 -9.61 -6.45 0.57
C VAL A 157 -9.83 -7.59 -0.44
N THR A 158 -11.08 -7.75 -0.87
CA THR A 158 -11.48 -8.79 -1.83
C THR A 158 -12.03 -8.14 -3.08
N ASN A 159 -11.56 -8.58 -4.24
CA ASN A 159 -12.05 -8.12 -5.54
C ASN A 159 -12.22 -9.29 -6.51
N THR A 160 -13.09 -9.11 -7.49
CA THR A 160 -13.24 -10.05 -8.61
C THR A 160 -12.30 -9.65 -9.73
N ALA A 161 -11.37 -10.50 -10.11
CA ALA A 161 -10.37 -10.22 -11.13
C ALA A 161 -11.01 -10.04 -12.51
N GLY A 162 -10.48 -9.09 -13.29
CA GLY A 162 -10.89 -8.83 -14.66
C GLY A 162 -10.20 -9.74 -15.71
N TYR A 163 -9.48 -10.77 -15.26
CA TYR A 163 -8.71 -11.69 -16.10
C TYR A 163 -8.66 -13.09 -15.45
N PRO A 164 -8.43 -14.16 -16.24
CA PRO A 164 -8.29 -15.50 -15.68
C PRO A 164 -7.13 -15.60 -14.68
N MET A 165 -7.38 -16.19 -13.52
CA MET A 165 -6.40 -16.36 -12.45
C MET A 165 -5.85 -17.79 -12.43
N ASP A 166 -5.19 -18.19 -13.54
CA ASP A 166 -4.63 -19.52 -13.76
C ASP A 166 -3.25 -19.74 -13.09
N PHE A 167 -2.98 -19.00 -12.00
CA PHE A 167 -1.70 -19.05 -11.28
C PHE A 167 -1.92 -19.41 -9.81
N GLN A 168 -0.91 -20.05 -9.21
CA GLN A 168 -0.94 -20.42 -7.81
C GLN A 168 -0.50 -19.21 -6.94
N LYS A 169 -0.92 -19.22 -5.68
CA LYS A 169 -0.52 -18.21 -4.69
C LYS A 169 1.00 -18.04 -4.62
N GLU A 170 1.72 -19.15 -4.68
CA GLU A 170 3.18 -19.22 -4.63
C GLU A 170 3.83 -18.45 -5.78
N ASP A 171 3.25 -18.56 -6.98
CA ASP A 171 3.73 -17.84 -8.18
C ASP A 171 3.65 -16.31 -7.99
N ILE A 172 2.60 -15.84 -7.31
CA ILE A 172 2.41 -14.43 -7.03
C ILE A 172 3.45 -13.99 -6.00
N ILE A 173 3.59 -14.71 -4.89
CA ILE A 173 4.53 -14.38 -3.81
C ILE A 173 5.96 -14.36 -4.34
N GLU A 174 6.38 -15.36 -5.14
CA GLU A 174 7.71 -15.38 -5.75
C GLU A 174 7.94 -14.23 -6.74
N ARG A 175 6.93 -13.87 -7.54
CA ARG A 175 7.01 -12.75 -8.48
C ARG A 175 7.12 -11.40 -7.75
N PHE A 176 6.44 -11.23 -6.63
CA PHE A 176 6.59 -10.04 -5.80
C PHE A 176 7.96 -9.97 -5.13
N ALA A 177 8.49 -11.11 -4.68
CA ALA A 177 9.84 -11.18 -4.10
C ALA A 177 10.94 -10.88 -5.12
N ARG A 178 10.73 -11.16 -6.41
CA ARG A 178 11.70 -10.97 -7.49
C ARG A 178 11.57 -9.64 -8.23
N ALA A 179 10.56 -8.80 -7.92
CA ALA A 179 10.26 -7.57 -8.66
C ALA A 179 10.26 -7.78 -10.19
N ASP A 180 9.60 -8.86 -10.66
CA ASP A 180 9.70 -9.31 -12.05
C ASP A 180 9.02 -8.32 -13.01
N GLN A 181 9.83 -7.65 -13.83
CA GLN A 181 9.46 -6.58 -14.75
C GLN A 181 8.72 -7.05 -16.01
N SER A 182 8.36 -8.33 -16.12
CA SER A 182 7.96 -8.92 -17.40
C SER A 182 6.47 -8.78 -17.78
N ARG A 183 5.68 -7.88 -17.16
CA ARG A 183 4.28 -7.68 -17.56
C ARG A 183 3.96 -6.30 -18.13
N THR A 184 3.40 -6.37 -19.33
CA THR A 184 2.82 -5.30 -20.16
C THR A 184 1.52 -4.68 -19.62
N THR A 185 1.12 -4.91 -18.37
CA THR A 185 -0.03 -4.26 -17.74
C THR A 185 0.42 -2.99 -17.02
N GLU A 186 -0.29 -1.89 -17.27
CA GLU A 186 -0.05 -0.58 -16.64
C GLU A 186 0.00 -0.69 -15.12
N GLY A 187 1.21 -0.55 -14.54
CA GLY A 187 1.46 -0.52 -13.09
C GLY A 187 2.82 -1.10 -12.74
N ASN A 188 3.40 -0.59 -11.66
CA ASN A 188 4.79 -0.85 -11.27
C ASN A 188 5.05 -2.26 -10.75
N GLY A 189 4.00 -3.09 -10.53
CA GLY A 189 4.11 -4.43 -9.97
C GLY A 189 4.61 -4.49 -8.50
N LEU A 190 4.91 -3.33 -7.90
CA LEU A 190 5.51 -3.23 -6.57
C LEU A 190 4.49 -3.15 -5.42
N GLY A 191 3.21 -2.91 -5.71
CA GLY A 191 2.20 -2.62 -4.67
C GLY A 191 2.09 -3.71 -3.61
N LEU A 192 1.95 -4.98 -3.99
CA LEU A 192 1.85 -6.07 -3.02
C LEU A 192 3.18 -6.42 -2.36
N ALA A 193 4.33 -6.16 -3.03
CA ALA A 193 5.65 -6.24 -2.40
C ALA A 193 5.80 -5.19 -1.28
N ILE A 194 5.29 -3.97 -1.50
CA ILE A 194 5.23 -2.92 -0.48
C ILE A 194 4.37 -3.39 0.69
N VAL A 195 3.17 -3.90 0.43
CA VAL A 195 2.27 -4.41 1.47
C VAL A 195 2.95 -5.49 2.32
N SER A 196 3.54 -6.50 1.68
CA SER A 196 4.22 -7.60 2.37
C SER A 196 5.40 -7.13 3.22
N THR A 197 6.25 -6.28 2.65
CA THR A 197 7.45 -5.77 3.32
C THR A 197 7.09 -4.88 4.51
N TYR A 198 6.13 -3.96 4.32
CA TYR A 198 5.73 -3.04 5.38
C TYR A 198 4.94 -3.75 6.49
N ALA A 199 4.02 -4.67 6.14
CA ALA A 199 3.32 -5.46 7.14
C ALA A 199 4.30 -6.22 8.03
N SER A 200 5.29 -6.91 7.43
CA SER A 200 6.33 -7.63 8.17
C SER A 200 7.19 -6.69 9.03
N ALA A 201 7.57 -5.53 8.51
CA ALA A 201 8.39 -4.55 9.23
C ALA A 201 7.64 -3.91 10.42
N LEU A 202 6.31 -3.82 10.35
CA LEU A 202 5.44 -3.38 11.45
C LEU A 202 5.01 -4.51 12.41
N GLY A 203 5.61 -5.70 12.28
CA GLY A 203 5.30 -6.86 13.13
C GLY A 203 4.02 -7.60 12.78
N GLY A 204 3.42 -7.28 11.64
CA GLY A 204 2.25 -7.97 11.08
C GLY A 204 2.61 -9.03 10.04
N ALA A 205 1.59 -9.55 9.37
CA ALA A 205 1.73 -10.52 8.29
C ALA A 205 0.82 -10.16 7.11
N PHE A 206 1.25 -10.53 5.91
CA PHE A 206 0.47 -10.39 4.68
C PHE A 206 0.21 -11.76 4.08
N ASP A 207 -1.02 -11.98 3.63
CA ASP A 207 -1.46 -13.21 3.01
C ASP A 207 -2.38 -12.95 1.82
N ILE A 208 -2.39 -13.87 0.86
CA ILE A 208 -3.24 -13.83 -0.33
C ILE A 208 -4.02 -15.14 -0.38
N ASP A 209 -5.29 -15.05 -0.72
CA ASP A 209 -6.14 -16.18 -1.06
C ASP A 209 -6.79 -15.96 -2.43
N ILE A 210 -6.82 -17.01 -3.25
CA ILE A 210 -7.40 -16.98 -4.59
C ILE A 210 -8.45 -18.07 -4.64
N ASP A 211 -9.68 -17.66 -4.88
CA ASP A 211 -10.83 -18.56 -5.02
C ASP A 211 -11.56 -18.24 -6.33
N CYS A 212 -11.36 -19.09 -7.34
CA CYS A 212 -11.84 -18.84 -8.70
C CYS A 212 -11.37 -17.45 -9.19
N ASP A 213 -12.30 -16.53 -9.50
CA ASP A 213 -12.00 -15.18 -9.95
C ASP A 213 -11.87 -14.17 -8.78
N GLN A 214 -11.94 -14.64 -7.54
CA GLN A 214 -11.81 -13.77 -6.37
C GLN A 214 -10.38 -13.72 -5.85
N PHE A 215 -9.84 -12.52 -5.79
CA PHE A 215 -8.56 -12.22 -5.18
C PHE A 215 -8.79 -11.58 -3.81
N LYS A 216 -8.24 -12.20 -2.76
CA LYS A 216 -8.31 -11.72 -1.38
C LYS A 216 -6.92 -11.40 -0.89
N ALA A 217 -6.68 -10.15 -0.57
CA ALA A 217 -5.45 -9.68 0.05
C ALA A 217 -5.73 -9.31 1.51
N LYS A 218 -4.98 -9.91 2.44
CA LYS A 218 -5.21 -9.75 3.87
C LYS A 218 -3.93 -9.38 4.59
N VAL A 219 -4.00 -8.35 5.41
CA VAL A 219 -2.96 -8.02 6.39
C VAL A 219 -3.47 -8.27 7.81
N THR A 220 -2.59 -8.76 8.67
CA THR A 220 -2.90 -9.05 10.06
C THR A 220 -1.86 -8.39 10.96
N PHE A 221 -2.33 -7.79 12.04
CA PHE A 221 -1.47 -7.19 13.07
C PHE A 221 -1.79 -7.81 14.43
N PRO A 222 -0.77 -8.17 15.22
CA PRO A 222 -0.99 -8.61 16.59
C PRO A 222 -1.54 -7.44 17.40
N ILE A 223 -2.50 -7.72 18.27
CA ILE A 223 -3.00 -6.74 19.22
C ILE A 223 -2.22 -6.95 20.52
N THR A 224 -1.51 -5.91 20.92
CA THR A 224 -0.95 -5.86 22.26
C THR A 224 -2.09 -5.46 23.19
N GLU A 225 -2.44 -6.30 24.16
CA GLU A 225 -3.38 -5.93 25.22
C GLU A 225 -2.91 -4.60 25.82
N LYS A 226 -3.81 -3.62 25.88
CA LYS A 226 -3.55 -2.39 26.62
C LYS A 226 -3.27 -2.82 28.05
N GLU A 227 -2.08 -2.59 28.59
CA GLU A 227 -1.87 -2.65 30.03
C GLU A 227 -2.90 -1.71 30.65
N GLU A 228 -3.92 -2.30 31.28
CA GLU A 228 -4.82 -1.56 32.17
C GLU A 228 -3.92 -0.97 33.25
N THR A 229 -3.64 0.30 33.18
CA THR A 229 -3.05 1.05 34.30
C THR A 229 -4.09 1.00 35.41
N GLU A 230 -3.96 0.00 36.30
CA GLU A 230 -4.61 0.03 37.61
C GLU A 230 -4.20 1.34 38.29
N THR A 231 -5.09 2.32 38.23
CA THR A 231 -5.03 3.44 39.15
C THR A 231 -5.35 2.88 40.54
N CYS A 232 -4.32 2.53 41.27
CA CYS A 232 -4.43 2.38 42.72
C CYS A 232 -4.92 3.73 43.28
N GLU A 233 -6.20 3.86 43.51
CA GLU A 233 -6.73 4.85 44.44
C GLU A 233 -6.20 4.45 45.82
N GLU A 234 -5.17 5.14 46.27
CA GLU A 234 -4.78 5.13 47.70
C GLU A 234 -5.91 5.83 48.46
N ASP A 235 -6.81 5.03 49.03
CA ASP A 235 -7.70 5.44 50.11
C ASP A 235 -6.84 5.88 51.30
N GLY A 236 -6.58 7.18 51.37
CA GLY A 236 -5.99 7.81 52.52
C GLY A 236 -7.02 7.89 53.69
N LEU A 237 -6.98 6.91 54.56
CA LEU A 237 -7.53 6.97 55.90
C LEU A 237 -6.59 7.81 56.77
N SER A 238 -7.03 8.97 57.23
CA SER A 238 -6.86 9.48 58.60
C SER A 238 -7.56 10.79 58.80
#